data_46e2f64788b8075d2a4c9cc18f9069e9
#
_entry.id   46e2f64788b8075d2a4c9cc18f9069e9
#
_cell.length_a   1.000
_cell.length_b   1.000
_cell.length_c   1.000
_cell.angle_alpha   90.00
_cell.angle_beta   90.00
_cell.angle_gamma   90.00
#
_symmetry.space_group_name_H-M   'P 1'
#
loop_
_entity.id
_entity.type
_entity.pdbx_description
1 polymer ?
#
loop_
_entity_poly.entity_id
_entity_poly.type
_entity_poly.pdbx_seq_one_letter_code
_entity_poly.pdbx_strand_id
1 'polypeptide(L)'
;MIEAYFHELWWLLGALFFGVFLGSLTGLIPGFHVNNVALILLALSPGLLELGIPLSAVAAIIVSTGTVHTFLNYIPSALIGAPDGDTALSLLPGHRMLLAGNAARGVAWSARGSQLGLFLSLPLIIVARIAFGPELNWYDGLRDWLPVILLVISLLLLATETTRLDWPKWVQKITGKRLGNDSRLAGFFAATIFFLLAGLYGWAVFELPVDSPVGMPSPSLLLPSLAGLFGIANLLDIYATTSHLPPQKENWDLPPVKPLIAPCFWSAVAGASMGVLPGMTASQATVLVMGGRNVAAKVQGKEGYGMDWETRRLTELSDDELLEIAVAEAEEGYEGPQTKQDLEVIAILSAVNTAVTVMVLGFLYIIGRSRSGATLALKMMYPIETWNSSQPTADFVRLLAVTLAAGIMAMPIMKIVGKGMLRLHAAIPLQSMVMGVIIFVTGLVWLSTGFVGIGVLIVGTILGLMPPRIGIRRSHGMGIILVPIMIYTFAQMADSFGFI
;
A
#
# COMPACT_ATOMS: atom_id res chain seq x y z
N MET A 1 -23.14 30.53 20.61
CA MET A 1 -21.74 30.09 20.36
C MET A 1 -21.50 28.69 20.91
N ILE A 2 -21.73 28.40 22.18
CA ILE A 2 -21.54 27.07 22.80
C ILE A 2 -22.39 25.99 22.14
N GLU A 3 -23.67 26.24 21.87
CA GLU A 3 -24.56 25.29 21.20
C GLU A 3 -24.09 24.92 19.78
N ALA A 4 -23.55 25.88 19.02
CA ALA A 4 -23.00 25.61 17.69
C ALA A 4 -21.78 24.69 17.74
N TYR A 5 -20.89 24.87 18.76
CA TYR A 5 -19.76 23.97 18.97
C TYR A 5 -20.20 22.56 19.36
N PHE A 6 -21.20 22.41 20.22
CA PHE A 6 -21.76 21.10 20.59
C PHE A 6 -22.41 20.41 19.37
N HIS A 7 -23.15 21.13 18.54
CA HIS A 7 -23.74 20.58 17.34
C HIS A 7 -22.69 20.10 16.34
N GLU A 8 -21.64 20.87 16.11
CA GLU A 8 -20.52 20.47 15.26
C GLU A 8 -19.77 19.23 15.81
N LEU A 9 -19.53 19.18 17.13
CA LEU A 9 -18.90 18.04 17.79
C LEU A 9 -19.70 16.75 17.60
N TRP A 10 -21.04 16.80 17.71
CA TRP A 10 -21.88 15.63 17.49
C TRP A 10 -21.80 15.13 16.04
N TRP A 11 -21.74 16.04 15.06
CA TRP A 11 -21.52 15.65 13.67
C TRP A 11 -20.16 15.00 13.46
N LEU A 12 -19.10 15.54 14.04
CA LEU A 12 -17.75 14.97 13.93
C LEU A 12 -17.65 13.60 14.62
N LEU A 13 -18.30 13.41 15.76
CA LEU A 13 -18.34 12.12 16.45
C LEU A 13 -19.12 11.07 15.61
N GLY A 14 -20.30 11.43 15.12
CA GLY A 14 -21.08 10.55 14.24
C GLY A 14 -20.31 10.18 12.97
N ALA A 15 -19.65 11.17 12.35
CA ALA A 15 -18.79 10.98 11.18
C ALA A 15 -17.59 10.09 11.48
N LEU A 16 -16.94 10.26 12.63
CA LEU A 16 -15.84 9.40 13.08
C LEU A 16 -16.29 7.93 13.16
N PHE A 17 -17.37 7.63 13.87
CA PHE A 17 -17.85 6.25 14.01
C PHE A 17 -18.28 5.65 12.67
N PHE A 18 -18.99 6.41 11.84
CA PHE A 18 -19.38 5.96 10.51
C PHE A 18 -18.17 5.72 9.60
N GLY A 19 -17.18 6.61 9.62
CA GLY A 19 -15.95 6.44 8.87
C GLY A 19 -15.09 5.26 9.39
N VAL A 20 -15.06 5.02 10.70
CA VAL A 20 -14.42 3.83 11.29
C VAL A 20 -15.10 2.54 10.77
N PHE A 21 -16.42 2.53 10.71
CA PHE A 21 -17.18 1.40 10.13
C PHE A 21 -16.84 1.20 8.64
N LEU A 22 -16.91 2.26 7.83
CA LEU A 22 -16.56 2.20 6.40
C LEU A 22 -15.10 1.82 6.17
N GLY A 23 -14.18 2.35 6.99
CA GLY A 23 -12.76 2.00 6.94
C GLY A 23 -12.51 0.54 7.27
N SER A 24 -13.30 -0.02 8.21
CA SER A 24 -13.25 -1.44 8.53
C SER A 24 -13.73 -2.30 7.36
N LEU A 25 -14.79 -1.91 6.70
CA LEU A 25 -15.28 -2.61 5.50
C LEU A 25 -14.27 -2.52 4.35
N THR A 26 -13.82 -1.32 4.01
CA THR A 26 -12.89 -1.13 2.88
C THR A 26 -11.55 -1.80 3.11
N GLY A 27 -11.04 -1.80 4.34
CA GLY A 27 -9.79 -2.48 4.68
C GLY A 27 -9.88 -4.00 4.61
N LEU A 28 -11.09 -4.59 4.71
CA LEU A 28 -11.30 -6.03 4.61
C LEU A 28 -11.63 -6.51 3.20
N ILE A 29 -12.01 -5.59 2.32
CA ILE A 29 -12.38 -5.90 0.95
C ILE A 29 -11.19 -5.63 0.03
N PRO A 30 -10.49 -6.65 -0.46
CA PRO A 30 -9.35 -6.46 -1.36
C PRO A 30 -9.74 -5.66 -2.59
N GLY A 31 -8.92 -4.66 -2.94
CA GLY A 31 -9.15 -3.80 -4.09
C GLY A 31 -10.20 -2.70 -3.92
N PHE A 32 -10.94 -2.65 -2.82
CA PHE A 32 -11.86 -1.56 -2.52
C PHE A 32 -11.21 -0.50 -1.65
N HIS A 33 -10.52 0.42 -2.29
CA HIS A 33 -9.72 1.45 -1.64
C HIS A 33 -10.57 2.63 -1.14
N VAL A 34 -10.08 3.33 -0.10
CA VAL A 34 -10.69 4.56 0.43
C VAL A 34 -10.94 5.65 -0.63
N ASN A 35 -10.15 5.68 -1.70
CA ASN A 35 -10.36 6.60 -2.81
C ASN A 35 -11.74 6.45 -3.46
N ASN A 36 -12.25 5.21 -3.58
CA ASN A 36 -13.58 4.95 -4.13
C ASN A 36 -14.68 5.48 -3.21
N VAL A 37 -14.54 5.26 -1.90
CA VAL A 37 -15.48 5.81 -0.90
C VAL A 37 -15.48 7.34 -0.96
N ALA A 38 -14.31 7.96 -1.04
CA ALA A 38 -14.19 9.41 -1.09
C ALA A 38 -14.84 10.02 -2.34
N LEU A 39 -14.70 9.37 -3.51
CA LEU A 39 -15.37 9.79 -4.74
C LEU A 39 -16.89 9.62 -4.67
N ILE A 40 -17.38 8.55 -4.07
CA ILE A 40 -18.82 8.34 -3.83
C ILE A 40 -19.35 9.44 -2.89
N LEU A 41 -18.65 9.73 -1.80
CA LEU A 41 -19.04 10.77 -0.87
C LEU A 41 -18.98 12.18 -1.51
N LEU A 42 -18.00 12.43 -2.38
CA LEU A 42 -17.95 13.66 -3.18
C LEU A 42 -19.20 13.81 -4.06
N ALA A 43 -19.59 12.77 -4.75
CA ALA A 43 -20.78 12.80 -5.60
C ALA A 43 -22.08 12.97 -4.80
N LEU A 44 -22.17 12.37 -3.63
CA LEU A 44 -23.32 12.48 -2.74
C LEU A 44 -23.31 13.79 -1.93
N SER A 45 -22.19 14.51 -1.87
CA SER A 45 -22.03 15.68 -0.98
C SER A 45 -23.08 16.79 -1.18
N PRO A 46 -23.59 17.12 -2.40
CA PRO A 46 -24.66 18.08 -2.55
C PRO A 46 -25.97 17.61 -1.87
N GLY A 47 -26.37 16.36 -2.09
CA GLY A 47 -27.58 15.80 -1.46
C GLY A 47 -27.44 15.64 0.06
N LEU A 48 -26.23 15.29 0.55
CA LEU A 48 -25.97 15.23 1.99
C LEU A 48 -26.08 16.59 2.65
N LEU A 49 -25.60 17.65 1.97
CA LEU A 49 -25.73 19.03 2.45
C LEU A 49 -27.20 19.47 2.51
N GLU A 50 -28.01 19.11 1.52
CA GLU A 50 -29.46 19.37 1.51
C GLU A 50 -30.19 18.65 2.68
N LEU A 51 -29.69 17.49 3.10
CA LEU A 51 -30.15 16.76 4.28
C LEU A 51 -29.63 17.33 5.60
N GLY A 52 -28.88 18.45 5.57
CA GLY A 52 -28.35 19.09 6.75
C GLY A 52 -27.04 18.50 7.29
N ILE A 53 -26.40 17.58 6.56
CA ILE A 53 -25.11 17.00 6.94
C ILE A 53 -23.99 17.97 6.51
N PRO A 54 -23.22 18.54 7.44
CA PRO A 54 -22.19 19.52 7.09
C PRO A 54 -21.02 18.86 6.34
N LEU A 55 -20.40 19.58 5.43
CA LEU A 55 -19.24 19.09 4.66
C LEU A 55 -18.05 18.73 5.56
N SER A 56 -17.93 19.36 6.73
CA SER A 56 -16.92 18.98 7.75
C SER A 56 -17.12 17.55 8.26
N ALA A 57 -18.38 17.09 8.40
CA ALA A 57 -18.69 15.70 8.74
C ALA A 57 -18.32 14.75 7.60
N VAL A 58 -18.64 15.11 6.35
CA VAL A 58 -18.26 14.29 5.19
C VAL A 58 -16.74 14.19 5.07
N ALA A 59 -16.02 15.29 5.30
CA ALA A 59 -14.55 15.31 5.35
C ALA A 59 -14.03 14.38 6.47
N ALA A 60 -14.63 14.43 7.66
CA ALA A 60 -14.28 13.55 8.77
C ALA A 60 -14.52 12.06 8.47
N ILE A 61 -15.60 11.72 7.76
CA ILE A 61 -15.86 10.34 7.28
C ILE A 61 -14.70 9.88 6.38
N ILE A 62 -14.27 10.70 5.42
CA ILE A 62 -13.21 10.33 4.48
C ILE A 62 -11.89 10.07 5.22
N VAL A 63 -11.46 10.98 6.11
CA VAL A 63 -10.17 10.81 6.79
C VAL A 63 -10.19 9.66 7.80
N SER A 64 -11.28 9.45 8.52
CA SER A 64 -11.41 8.31 9.43
C SER A 64 -11.48 6.98 8.68
N THR A 65 -12.21 6.91 7.56
CA THR A 65 -12.22 5.74 6.66
C THR A 65 -10.81 5.42 6.19
N GLY A 66 -10.06 6.42 5.69
CA GLY A 66 -8.70 6.22 5.21
C GLY A 66 -7.76 5.72 6.30
N THR A 67 -7.85 6.28 7.48
CA THR A 67 -7.00 5.89 8.61
C THR A 67 -7.26 4.45 9.03
N VAL A 68 -8.52 4.06 9.25
CA VAL A 68 -8.88 2.70 9.67
C VAL A 68 -8.56 1.68 8.58
N HIS A 69 -8.79 2.02 7.32
CA HIS A 69 -8.42 1.20 6.17
C HIS A 69 -6.94 0.78 6.22
N THR A 70 -6.00 1.70 6.51
CA THR A 70 -4.56 1.38 6.55
C THR A 70 -4.16 0.44 7.68
N PHE A 71 -4.97 0.30 8.71
CA PHE A 71 -4.78 -0.72 9.75
C PHE A 71 -5.30 -2.08 9.29
N LEU A 72 -6.51 -2.13 8.72
CA LEU A 72 -7.21 -3.38 8.47
C LEU A 72 -6.84 -4.05 7.16
N ASN A 73 -6.32 -3.34 6.16
CA ASN A 73 -5.94 -3.90 4.85
C ASN A 73 -4.80 -4.92 4.90
N TYR A 74 -4.06 -4.97 6.01
CA TYR A 74 -3.11 -6.04 6.27
C TYR A 74 -3.80 -7.40 6.46
N ILE A 75 -4.99 -7.45 7.07
CA ILE A 75 -5.69 -8.69 7.40
C ILE A 75 -5.98 -9.55 6.17
N PRO A 76 -6.70 -9.08 5.13
CA PRO A 76 -6.92 -9.87 3.93
C PRO A 76 -5.62 -10.16 3.17
N SER A 77 -4.66 -9.24 3.18
CA SER A 77 -3.35 -9.44 2.56
C SER A 77 -2.60 -10.63 3.17
N ALA A 78 -2.56 -10.72 4.50
CA ALA A 78 -1.85 -11.77 5.21
C ALA A 78 -2.63 -13.09 5.29
N LEU A 79 -3.95 -13.03 5.54
CA LEU A 79 -4.75 -14.22 5.86
C LEU A 79 -5.42 -14.85 4.63
N ILE A 80 -5.68 -14.07 3.57
CA ILE A 80 -6.32 -14.57 2.35
C ILE A 80 -5.32 -14.53 1.18
N GLY A 81 -4.22 -13.78 1.33
CA GLY A 81 -3.28 -13.55 0.23
C GLY A 81 -3.79 -12.59 -0.84
N ALA A 82 -4.66 -11.67 -0.46
CA ALA A 82 -5.28 -10.68 -1.34
C ALA A 82 -4.78 -9.26 -1.01
N PRO A 83 -3.53 -8.91 -1.37
CA PRO A 83 -2.99 -7.59 -1.12
C PRO A 83 -3.60 -6.56 -2.08
N ASP A 84 -3.68 -5.31 -1.63
CA ASP A 84 -3.77 -4.15 -2.49
C ASP A 84 -2.37 -3.64 -2.89
N GLY A 85 -2.30 -2.55 -3.66
CA GLY A 85 -1.02 -1.97 -4.09
C GLY A 85 -0.13 -1.54 -2.93
N ASP A 86 -0.71 -1.12 -1.80
CA ASP A 86 0.01 -0.63 -0.62
C ASP A 86 0.53 -1.77 0.27
N THR A 87 -0.17 -2.91 0.28
CA THR A 87 0.18 -4.07 1.11
C THR A 87 0.83 -5.23 0.33
N ALA A 88 1.14 -5.03 -0.95
CA ALA A 88 1.71 -6.07 -1.82
C ALA A 88 2.97 -6.75 -1.23
N LEU A 89 3.79 -6.01 -0.50
CA LEU A 89 4.99 -6.54 0.15
C LEU A 89 4.72 -7.31 1.45
N SER A 90 3.55 -7.16 2.06
CA SER A 90 3.20 -7.93 3.26
C SER A 90 2.80 -9.37 2.95
N LEU A 91 2.58 -9.68 1.69
CA LEU A 91 2.09 -10.97 1.26
C LEU A 91 2.99 -12.11 1.74
N LEU A 92 4.27 -12.10 1.36
CA LEU A 92 5.20 -13.18 1.69
C LEU A 92 5.41 -13.34 3.21
N PRO A 93 5.78 -12.29 3.98
CA PRO A 93 5.93 -12.42 5.40
C PRO A 93 4.62 -12.77 6.11
N GLY A 94 3.48 -12.18 5.67
CA GLY A 94 2.16 -12.48 6.22
C GLY A 94 1.74 -13.93 5.96
N HIS A 95 1.95 -14.42 4.75
CA HIS A 95 1.61 -15.81 4.38
C HIS A 95 2.51 -16.82 5.12
N ARG A 96 3.82 -16.57 5.26
CA ARG A 96 4.69 -17.40 6.11
C ARG A 96 4.21 -17.45 7.56
N MET A 97 3.79 -16.33 8.11
CA MET A 97 3.21 -16.31 9.48
C MET A 97 1.91 -17.14 9.57
N LEU A 98 1.08 -17.13 8.52
CA LEU A 98 -0.13 -17.94 8.44
C LEU A 98 0.21 -19.44 8.36
N LEU A 99 1.14 -19.83 7.50
CA LEU A 99 1.62 -21.22 7.36
C LEU A 99 2.34 -21.73 8.63
N ALA A 100 3.03 -20.85 9.35
CA ALA A 100 3.65 -21.16 10.66
C ALA A 100 2.66 -21.19 11.82
N GLY A 101 1.35 -21.03 11.61
CA GLY A 101 0.35 -20.97 12.67
C GLY A 101 0.43 -19.72 13.56
N ASN A 102 1.13 -18.68 13.13
CA ASN A 102 1.43 -17.46 13.89
C ASN A 102 0.76 -16.19 13.32
N ALA A 103 -0.31 -16.33 12.54
CA ALA A 103 -0.97 -15.20 11.86
C ALA A 103 -1.46 -14.12 12.83
N ALA A 104 -2.00 -14.50 14.00
CA ALA A 104 -2.43 -13.57 15.04
C ALA A 104 -1.30 -12.63 15.48
N ARG A 105 -0.08 -13.16 15.59
CA ARG A 105 1.11 -12.38 15.93
C ARG A 105 1.48 -11.39 14.80
N GLY A 106 1.39 -11.80 13.54
CA GLY A 106 1.56 -10.91 12.39
C GLY A 106 0.60 -9.73 12.43
N VAL A 107 -0.68 -9.97 12.71
CA VAL A 107 -1.71 -8.93 12.88
C VAL A 107 -1.36 -7.99 14.05
N ALA A 108 -0.89 -8.51 15.19
CA ALA A 108 -0.50 -7.70 16.34
C ALA A 108 0.72 -6.80 16.03
N TRP A 109 1.71 -7.31 15.28
CA TRP A 109 2.87 -6.52 14.83
C TRP A 109 2.49 -5.46 13.82
N SER A 110 1.60 -5.76 12.88
CA SER A 110 1.03 -4.80 11.95
C SER A 110 0.28 -3.67 12.69
N ALA A 111 -0.57 -4.01 13.66
CA ALA A 111 -1.28 -3.03 14.47
C ALA A 111 -0.32 -2.09 15.22
N ARG A 112 0.76 -2.64 15.80
CA ARG A 112 1.79 -1.83 16.47
C ARG A 112 2.56 -0.97 15.48
N GLY A 113 2.89 -1.48 14.31
CA GLY A 113 3.54 -0.72 13.22
C GLY A 113 2.70 0.47 12.80
N SER A 114 1.42 0.25 12.49
CA SER A 114 0.47 1.31 12.13
C SER A 114 0.32 2.35 13.24
N GLN A 115 0.23 1.92 14.50
CA GLN A 115 0.20 2.83 15.64
C GLN A 115 1.44 3.72 15.69
N LEU A 116 2.62 3.14 15.56
CA LEU A 116 3.87 3.91 15.58
C LEU A 116 3.97 4.84 14.36
N GLY A 117 3.57 4.37 13.17
CA GLY A 117 3.48 5.21 11.97
C GLY A 117 2.57 6.43 12.16
N LEU A 118 1.40 6.22 12.79
CA LEU A 118 0.46 7.30 13.11
C LEU A 118 1.11 8.36 14.03
N PHE A 119 1.68 7.95 15.16
CA PHE A 119 2.20 8.90 16.14
C PHE A 119 3.54 9.52 15.71
N LEU A 120 4.43 8.76 15.06
CA LEU A 120 5.73 9.26 14.62
C LEU A 120 5.61 10.20 13.40
N SER A 121 4.52 10.15 12.66
CA SER A 121 4.27 11.14 11.59
C SER A 121 3.85 12.51 12.09
N LEU A 122 3.34 12.65 13.32
CA LEU A 122 2.91 13.96 13.86
C LEU A 122 4.04 15.00 13.94
N PRO A 123 5.20 14.70 14.56
CA PRO A 123 6.31 15.67 14.55
C PRO A 123 6.84 15.91 13.12
N LEU A 124 6.72 14.94 12.21
CA LEU A 124 7.13 15.13 10.82
C LEU A 124 6.24 16.10 10.05
N ILE A 125 4.98 16.29 10.44
CA ILE A 125 4.11 17.34 9.88
C ILE A 125 4.72 18.72 10.14
N ILE A 126 5.27 18.98 11.33
CA ILE A 126 5.90 20.26 11.66
C ILE A 126 7.16 20.46 10.83
N VAL A 127 7.99 19.42 10.71
CA VAL A 127 9.18 19.44 9.85
C VAL A 127 8.79 19.70 8.38
N ALA A 128 7.76 18.99 7.89
CA ALA A 128 7.24 19.18 6.54
C ALA A 128 6.70 20.61 6.33
N ARG A 129 6.03 21.18 7.35
CA ARG A 129 5.52 22.54 7.27
C ARG A 129 6.65 23.57 7.12
N ILE A 130 7.76 23.39 7.84
CA ILE A 130 8.95 24.27 7.71
C ILE A 130 9.61 24.08 6.35
N ALA A 131 9.80 22.83 5.92
CA ALA A 131 10.51 22.53 4.68
C ALA A 131 9.73 22.90 3.41
N PHE A 132 8.43 22.63 3.37
CA PHE A 132 7.60 22.76 2.17
C PHE A 132 6.57 23.89 2.26
N GLY A 133 6.43 24.51 3.42
CA GLY A 133 5.60 25.71 3.61
C GLY A 133 6.33 26.99 3.18
N PRO A 134 5.76 28.17 3.52
CA PRO A 134 6.27 29.46 3.06
C PRO A 134 7.71 29.78 3.47
N GLU A 135 8.23 29.12 4.54
CA GLU A 135 9.55 29.45 5.09
C GLU A 135 10.69 29.01 4.14
N LEU A 136 10.72 27.75 3.73
CA LEU A 136 11.78 27.22 2.87
C LEU A 136 11.31 26.92 1.44
N ASN A 137 10.01 26.71 1.26
CA ASN A 137 9.36 26.46 -0.03
C ASN A 137 10.12 25.45 -0.94
N TRP A 138 10.62 24.36 -0.36
CA TRP A 138 11.35 23.33 -1.12
C TRP A 138 10.51 22.65 -2.18
N TYR A 139 9.17 22.80 -2.08
CA TYR A 139 8.27 22.14 -3.04
C TYR A 139 8.48 22.63 -4.47
N ASP A 140 8.67 23.92 -4.71
CA ASP A 140 8.86 24.46 -6.04
C ASP A 140 10.15 23.93 -6.67
N GLY A 141 11.27 23.93 -5.92
CA GLY A 141 12.51 23.33 -6.40
C GLY A 141 12.40 21.81 -6.63
N LEU A 142 11.69 21.09 -5.75
CA LEU A 142 11.47 19.65 -5.89
C LEU A 142 10.63 19.32 -7.15
N ARG A 143 9.64 20.17 -7.45
CA ARG A 143 8.75 19.98 -8.59
C ARG A 143 9.51 19.95 -9.92
N ASP A 144 10.48 20.84 -10.08
CA ASP A 144 11.26 20.93 -11.30
C ASP A 144 12.14 19.68 -11.52
N TRP A 145 12.60 19.05 -10.41
CA TRP A 145 13.42 17.84 -10.44
C TRP A 145 12.61 16.55 -10.30
N LEU A 146 11.29 16.64 -10.20
CA LEU A 146 10.42 15.49 -9.98
C LEU A 146 10.62 14.33 -10.97
N PRO A 147 10.70 14.56 -12.30
CA PRO A 147 10.89 13.47 -13.26
C PRO A 147 12.24 12.77 -13.06
N VAL A 148 13.29 13.52 -12.75
CA VAL A 148 14.63 12.95 -12.48
C VAL A 148 14.60 12.13 -11.17
N ILE A 149 13.94 12.62 -10.14
CA ILE A 149 13.79 11.91 -8.86
C ILE A 149 13.04 10.59 -9.07
N LEU A 150 11.91 10.61 -9.80
CA LEU A 150 11.15 9.40 -10.12
C LEU A 150 11.96 8.40 -10.95
N LEU A 151 12.76 8.88 -11.89
CA LEU A 151 13.68 8.04 -12.66
C LEU A 151 14.72 7.37 -11.75
N VAL A 152 15.37 8.14 -10.87
CA VAL A 152 16.36 7.61 -9.91
C VAL A 152 15.72 6.57 -9.00
N ILE A 153 14.51 6.83 -8.46
CA ILE A 153 13.78 5.87 -7.63
C ILE A 153 13.46 4.60 -8.42
N SER A 154 13.01 4.72 -9.67
CA SER A 154 12.73 3.57 -10.54
C SER A 154 13.98 2.75 -10.81
N LEU A 155 15.10 3.39 -11.07
CA LEU A 155 16.40 2.72 -11.24
C LEU A 155 16.86 2.04 -9.94
N LEU A 156 16.71 2.68 -8.79
CA LEU A 156 17.01 2.08 -7.49
C LEU A 156 16.11 0.86 -7.23
N LEU A 157 14.81 0.95 -7.53
CA LEU A 157 13.89 -0.18 -7.41
C LEU A 157 14.35 -1.36 -8.28
N LEU A 158 14.69 -1.11 -9.54
CA LEU A 158 15.22 -2.14 -10.44
C LEU A 158 16.58 -2.70 -9.98
N ALA A 159 17.47 -1.84 -9.44
CA ALA A 159 18.75 -2.26 -8.92
C ALA A 159 18.66 -3.16 -7.67
N THR A 160 17.53 -3.15 -6.97
CA THR A 160 17.26 -4.08 -5.86
C THR A 160 17.01 -5.51 -6.33
N GLU A 161 16.79 -5.75 -7.63
CA GLU A 161 16.60 -7.10 -8.16
C GLU A 161 17.87 -7.94 -7.98
N THR A 162 17.72 -9.07 -7.30
CA THR A 162 18.83 -9.99 -6.97
C THR A 162 18.71 -11.33 -7.66
N THR A 163 17.58 -11.58 -8.32
CA THR A 163 17.32 -12.84 -9.01
C THR A 163 18.36 -13.09 -10.09
N ARG A 164 18.85 -14.32 -10.14
CA ARG A 164 19.77 -14.80 -11.16
C ARG A 164 19.00 -15.66 -12.15
N LEU A 165 19.13 -15.33 -13.41
CA LEU A 165 18.44 -16.02 -14.51
C LEU A 165 19.42 -16.44 -15.58
N ASP A 166 19.04 -17.45 -16.35
CA ASP A 166 19.72 -17.80 -17.56
C ASP A 166 19.36 -16.83 -18.68
N TRP A 167 20.36 -16.44 -19.45
CA TRP A 167 20.08 -15.65 -20.64
C TRP A 167 19.30 -16.48 -21.67
N PRO A 168 18.34 -15.89 -22.40
CA PRO A 168 17.66 -16.55 -23.49
C PRO A 168 18.64 -17.12 -24.52
N LYS A 169 18.40 -18.31 -25.06
CA LYS A 169 19.28 -19.01 -26.00
C LYS A 169 19.72 -18.16 -27.19
N TRP A 170 18.84 -17.27 -27.67
CA TRP A 170 19.17 -16.36 -28.78
C TRP A 170 20.21 -15.31 -28.37
N VAL A 171 20.15 -14.79 -27.14
CA VAL A 171 21.15 -13.85 -26.59
C VAL A 171 22.49 -14.56 -26.45
N GLN A 172 22.50 -15.77 -25.90
CA GLN A 172 23.72 -16.58 -25.77
C GLN A 172 24.38 -16.89 -27.12
N LYS A 173 23.55 -17.07 -28.17
CA LYS A 173 24.04 -17.28 -29.55
C LYS A 173 24.71 -16.02 -30.12
N ILE A 174 24.16 -14.84 -29.86
CA ILE A 174 24.70 -13.55 -30.35
C ILE A 174 25.97 -13.17 -29.59
N THR A 175 26.00 -13.36 -28.27
CA THR A 175 27.08 -12.93 -27.40
C THR A 175 28.22 -13.96 -27.25
N GLY A 176 28.11 -15.13 -27.91
CA GLY A 176 29.15 -16.15 -27.95
C GLY A 176 29.48 -16.75 -26.58
N LYS A 177 28.49 -17.11 -25.77
CA LYS A 177 28.65 -17.69 -24.41
C LYS A 177 29.41 -16.85 -23.39
N ARG A 178 29.72 -15.59 -23.68
CA ARG A 178 30.42 -14.69 -22.75
C ARG A 178 29.54 -14.27 -21.56
N LEU A 179 28.23 -14.35 -21.71
CA LEU A 179 27.24 -14.17 -20.65
C LEU A 179 26.99 -15.53 -20.03
N GLY A 180 27.48 -15.75 -18.81
CA GLY A 180 27.34 -17.01 -18.08
C GLY A 180 25.86 -17.32 -17.76
N ASN A 181 25.56 -18.59 -17.53
CA ASN A 181 24.31 -19.00 -16.88
C ASN A 181 24.28 -18.46 -15.44
N ASP A 182 23.08 -18.34 -14.84
CA ASP A 182 22.92 -17.80 -13.47
C ASP A 182 23.36 -16.33 -13.32
N SER A 183 22.95 -15.50 -14.26
CA SER A 183 23.36 -14.10 -14.34
C SER A 183 22.39 -13.15 -13.64
N ARG A 184 22.90 -12.38 -12.68
CA ARG A 184 22.11 -11.28 -12.05
C ARG A 184 21.71 -10.20 -13.06
N LEU A 185 22.55 -9.97 -14.08
CA LEU A 185 22.20 -9.03 -15.15
C LEU A 185 20.98 -9.49 -15.94
N ALA A 186 20.82 -10.81 -16.16
CA ALA A 186 19.63 -11.35 -16.84
C ALA A 186 18.37 -11.09 -16.01
N GLY A 187 18.42 -11.25 -14.68
CA GLY A 187 17.34 -10.91 -13.76
C GLY A 187 17.00 -9.42 -13.81
N PHE A 188 17.99 -8.55 -13.74
CA PHE A 188 17.82 -7.10 -13.86
C PHE A 188 17.16 -6.70 -15.20
N PHE A 189 17.60 -7.27 -16.32
CA PHE A 189 16.96 -7.00 -17.62
C PHE A 189 15.55 -7.54 -17.71
N ALA A 190 15.27 -8.73 -17.17
CA ALA A 190 13.93 -9.27 -17.13
C ALA A 190 12.99 -8.39 -16.29
N ALA A 191 13.44 -7.93 -15.13
CA ALA A 191 12.71 -6.99 -14.28
C ALA A 191 12.48 -5.64 -14.99
N THR A 192 13.46 -5.13 -15.71
CA THR A 192 13.35 -3.88 -16.47
C THR A 192 12.32 -4.02 -17.60
N ILE A 193 12.36 -5.10 -18.36
CA ILE A 193 11.38 -5.38 -19.41
C ILE A 193 9.98 -5.48 -18.82
N PHE A 194 9.81 -6.19 -17.71
CA PHE A 194 8.52 -6.30 -17.04
C PHE A 194 8.02 -4.95 -16.51
N PHE A 195 8.89 -4.15 -15.91
CA PHE A 195 8.57 -2.79 -15.44
C PHE A 195 8.08 -1.90 -16.58
N LEU A 196 8.75 -1.94 -17.74
CA LEU A 196 8.34 -1.19 -18.93
C LEU A 196 7.05 -1.72 -19.55
N LEU A 197 6.84 -3.05 -19.58
CA LEU A 197 5.56 -3.64 -20.03
C LEU A 197 4.40 -3.24 -19.13
N ALA A 198 4.60 -3.27 -17.80
CA ALA A 198 3.61 -2.78 -16.85
C ALA A 198 3.35 -1.27 -17.05
N GLY A 199 4.39 -0.50 -17.35
CA GLY A 199 4.28 0.92 -17.68
C GLY A 199 3.50 1.20 -18.96
N LEU A 200 3.75 0.45 -20.02
CA LEU A 200 3.00 0.54 -21.28
C LEU A 200 1.53 0.17 -21.07
N TYR A 201 1.27 -0.88 -20.28
CA TYR A 201 -0.07 -1.26 -19.88
C TYR A 201 -0.77 -0.12 -19.12
N GLY A 202 -0.10 0.50 -18.14
CA GLY A 202 -0.64 1.63 -17.39
C GLY A 202 -0.94 2.83 -18.29
N TRP A 203 -0.03 3.17 -19.19
CA TRP A 203 -0.23 4.24 -20.15
C TRP A 203 -1.43 3.98 -21.05
N ALA A 204 -1.54 2.78 -21.62
CA ALA A 204 -2.68 2.40 -22.46
C ALA A 204 -4.01 2.42 -21.69
N VAL A 205 -4.02 1.92 -20.43
CA VAL A 205 -5.23 1.84 -19.61
C VAL A 205 -5.74 3.22 -19.20
N PHE A 206 -4.85 4.18 -18.89
CA PHE A 206 -5.27 5.50 -18.42
C PHE A 206 -5.83 6.40 -19.54
N GLU A 207 -5.59 6.04 -20.79
CA GLU A 207 -6.16 6.70 -21.95
C GLU A 207 -7.52 6.11 -22.41
N LEU A 208 -7.93 4.96 -21.84
CA LEU A 208 -9.18 4.31 -22.23
C LEU A 208 -10.40 5.06 -21.67
N PRO A 209 -11.41 5.30 -22.50
CA PRO A 209 -12.70 5.80 -22.03
C PRO A 209 -13.38 4.75 -21.16
N VAL A 210 -13.94 5.17 -20.05
CA VAL A 210 -14.62 4.29 -19.11
C VAL A 210 -15.88 4.92 -18.58
N ASP A 211 -16.96 4.13 -18.58
CA ASP A 211 -18.25 4.47 -18.01
C ASP A 211 -18.65 3.45 -16.95
N SER A 212 -19.33 3.90 -15.90
CA SER A 212 -19.87 3.03 -14.88
C SER A 212 -21.29 2.57 -15.24
N PRO A 213 -21.58 1.25 -15.27
CA PRO A 213 -22.93 0.73 -15.49
C PRO A 213 -23.96 1.22 -14.45
N VAL A 214 -23.50 1.59 -13.25
CA VAL A 214 -24.36 2.06 -12.16
C VAL A 214 -24.26 3.58 -11.96
N GLY A 215 -23.67 4.31 -12.92
CA GLY A 215 -23.55 5.77 -12.86
C GLY A 215 -22.62 6.29 -11.77
N MET A 216 -21.59 5.51 -11.38
CA MET A 216 -20.57 6.01 -10.44
C MET A 216 -19.88 7.24 -11.02
N PRO A 217 -19.72 8.30 -10.24
CA PRO A 217 -18.99 9.48 -10.68
C PRO A 217 -17.49 9.15 -10.83
N SER A 218 -16.88 9.66 -11.92
CA SER A 218 -15.43 9.52 -12.19
C SER A 218 -14.92 8.07 -12.07
N PRO A 219 -15.46 7.12 -12.87
CA PRO A 219 -14.97 5.76 -12.86
C PRO A 219 -13.48 5.74 -13.20
N SER A 220 -12.70 4.89 -12.52
CA SER A 220 -11.25 4.81 -12.70
C SER A 220 -10.80 3.40 -13.02
N LEU A 221 -10.00 3.24 -14.05
CA LEU A 221 -9.38 1.98 -14.42
C LEU A 221 -8.18 1.61 -13.54
N LEU A 222 -7.82 2.45 -12.57
CA LEU A 222 -6.78 2.13 -11.59
C LEU A 222 -7.18 0.91 -10.72
N LEU A 223 -8.45 0.82 -10.30
CA LEU A 223 -8.97 -0.31 -9.56
C LEU A 223 -8.79 -1.64 -10.33
N PRO A 224 -9.36 -1.85 -11.53
CA PRO A 224 -9.21 -3.11 -12.25
C PRO A 224 -7.76 -3.42 -12.61
N SER A 225 -6.95 -2.42 -12.93
CA SER A 225 -5.55 -2.64 -13.31
C SER A 225 -4.69 -3.14 -12.14
N LEU A 226 -4.79 -2.53 -10.96
CA LEU A 226 -4.05 -2.96 -9.78
C LEU A 226 -4.62 -4.24 -9.17
N ALA A 227 -5.96 -4.36 -9.14
CA ALA A 227 -6.61 -5.58 -8.68
C ALA A 227 -6.21 -6.79 -9.55
N GLY A 228 -6.10 -6.63 -10.87
CA GLY A 228 -5.61 -7.68 -11.77
C GLY A 228 -4.14 -8.00 -11.51
N LEU A 229 -3.29 -6.98 -11.56
CA LEU A 229 -1.83 -7.13 -11.51
C LEU A 229 -1.30 -7.71 -10.18
N PHE A 230 -1.88 -7.30 -9.07
CA PHE A 230 -1.43 -7.69 -7.74
C PHE A 230 -2.43 -8.60 -7.01
N GLY A 231 -3.74 -8.30 -7.09
CA GLY A 231 -4.77 -9.00 -6.32
C GLY A 231 -5.12 -10.36 -6.94
N ILE A 232 -5.84 -10.36 -8.07
CA ILE A 232 -6.37 -11.60 -8.70
C ILE A 232 -5.23 -12.54 -9.10
N ALA A 233 -4.12 -12.01 -9.66
CA ALA A 233 -2.98 -12.83 -10.03
C ALA A 233 -2.42 -13.62 -8.84
N ASN A 234 -2.36 -12.97 -7.66
CA ASN A 234 -1.90 -13.63 -6.45
C ASN A 234 -2.92 -14.62 -5.88
N LEU A 235 -4.20 -14.25 -5.89
CA LEU A 235 -5.27 -15.15 -5.45
C LEU A 235 -5.34 -16.43 -6.28
N LEU A 236 -5.07 -16.35 -7.58
CA LEU A 236 -5.01 -17.52 -8.46
C LEU A 236 -3.81 -18.42 -8.12
N ASP A 237 -2.65 -17.84 -7.78
CA ASP A 237 -1.49 -18.65 -7.35
C ASP A 237 -1.79 -19.37 -6.02
N ILE A 238 -2.38 -18.66 -5.02
CA ILE A 238 -2.78 -19.27 -3.75
C ILE A 238 -3.84 -20.36 -3.95
N TYR A 239 -4.83 -20.11 -4.80
CA TYR A 239 -5.87 -21.09 -5.11
C TYR A 239 -5.28 -22.39 -5.68
N ALA A 240 -4.20 -22.27 -6.47
CA ALA A 240 -3.55 -23.42 -7.11
C ALA A 240 -2.59 -24.19 -6.18
N THR A 241 -2.03 -23.53 -5.14
CA THR A 241 -0.92 -24.10 -4.34
C THR A 241 -1.30 -24.52 -2.93
N THR A 242 -2.27 -23.88 -2.29
CA THR A 242 -2.49 -24.08 -0.84
C THR A 242 -3.58 -25.11 -0.56
N SER A 243 -3.23 -26.21 0.15
CA SER A 243 -4.18 -27.29 0.47
C SER A 243 -4.67 -27.30 1.93
N HIS A 244 -3.81 -27.06 2.92
CA HIS A 244 -4.19 -27.10 4.33
C HIS A 244 -3.45 -26.04 5.15
N LEU A 245 -4.20 -25.34 6.02
CA LEU A 245 -3.62 -24.39 6.99
C LEU A 245 -3.45 -25.08 8.34
N PRO A 246 -2.31 -24.89 9.03
CA PRO A 246 -2.11 -25.40 10.37
C PRO A 246 -3.02 -24.68 11.38
N PRO A 247 -3.30 -25.30 12.53
CA PRO A 247 -3.99 -24.63 13.62
C PRO A 247 -3.27 -23.34 14.04
N GLN A 248 -4.03 -22.25 14.17
CA GLN A 248 -3.45 -20.94 14.46
C GLN A 248 -3.34 -20.70 15.97
N LYS A 249 -2.17 -20.27 16.42
CA LYS A 249 -1.92 -19.88 17.82
C LYS A 249 -2.60 -18.54 18.12
N GLU A 250 -3.32 -18.43 19.22
CA GLU A 250 -4.00 -17.19 19.64
C GLU A 250 -3.04 -16.24 20.41
N ASN A 251 -1.94 -15.85 19.79
CA ASN A 251 -1.03 -14.85 20.34
C ASN A 251 -1.33 -13.45 19.76
N TRP A 252 -2.11 -12.67 20.50
CA TRP A 252 -2.54 -11.31 20.13
C TRP A 252 -1.77 -10.23 20.91
N ASP A 253 -0.66 -10.58 21.54
CA ASP A 253 0.11 -9.64 22.34
C ASP A 253 0.83 -8.64 21.42
N LEU A 254 0.67 -7.37 21.74
CA LEU A 254 1.34 -6.31 21.02
C LEU A 254 2.85 -6.34 21.31
N PRO A 255 3.70 -6.25 20.28
CA PRO A 255 5.15 -6.21 20.51
C PRO A 255 5.56 -4.97 21.31
N PRO A 256 6.71 -5.03 22.03
CA PRO A 256 7.23 -3.89 22.76
C PRO A 256 7.58 -2.73 21.80
N VAL A 257 7.32 -1.50 22.24
CA VAL A 257 7.50 -0.29 21.45
C VAL A 257 8.98 0.00 21.16
N LYS A 258 9.84 -0.14 22.19
CA LYS A 258 11.25 0.29 22.16
C LYS A 258 12.06 -0.20 20.95
N PRO A 259 12.05 -1.51 20.58
CA PRO A 259 12.81 -1.99 19.43
C PRO A 259 12.26 -1.51 18.09
N LEU A 260 10.97 -1.12 18.03
CA LEU A 260 10.29 -0.71 16.81
C LEU A 260 10.33 0.80 16.55
N ILE A 261 10.74 1.63 17.53
CA ILE A 261 10.77 3.09 17.35
C ILE A 261 11.64 3.49 16.15
N ALA A 262 12.88 3.03 16.11
CA ALA A 262 13.81 3.43 15.05
C ALA A 262 13.37 2.95 13.66
N PRO A 263 13.01 1.65 13.44
CA PRO A 263 12.49 1.22 12.14
C PRO A 263 11.21 1.95 11.74
N CYS A 264 10.25 2.14 12.66
CA CYS A 264 9.01 2.84 12.34
C CYS A 264 9.19 4.36 12.16
N PHE A 265 10.20 4.97 12.79
CA PHE A 265 10.56 6.36 12.53
C PHE A 265 11.04 6.55 11.07
N TRP A 266 11.95 5.70 10.59
CA TRP A 266 12.38 5.74 9.19
C TRP A 266 11.26 5.39 8.23
N SER A 267 10.33 4.53 8.66
CA SER A 267 9.08 4.25 7.92
C SER A 267 8.20 5.49 7.81
N ALA A 268 8.05 6.24 8.89
CA ALA A 268 7.29 7.49 8.88
C ALA A 268 7.95 8.56 8.00
N VAL A 269 9.29 8.67 8.01
CA VAL A 269 10.06 9.56 7.11
C VAL A 269 9.86 9.16 5.65
N ALA A 270 9.93 7.86 5.34
CA ALA A 270 9.66 7.36 4.00
C ALA A 270 8.20 7.61 3.59
N GLY A 271 7.23 7.39 4.49
CA GLY A 271 5.83 7.74 4.26
C GLY A 271 5.61 9.23 4.02
N ALA A 272 6.34 10.09 4.74
CA ALA A 272 6.32 11.55 4.50
C ALA A 272 6.81 11.91 3.10
N SER A 273 7.89 11.28 2.61
CA SER A 273 8.39 11.52 1.26
C SER A 273 7.38 11.14 0.17
N MET A 274 6.55 10.09 0.42
CA MET A 274 5.46 9.71 -0.49
C MET A 274 4.36 10.78 -0.58
N GLY A 275 4.11 11.51 0.51
CA GLY A 275 3.17 12.63 0.51
C GLY A 275 3.58 13.78 -0.42
N VAL A 276 4.86 13.86 -0.80
CA VAL A 276 5.39 14.85 -1.73
C VAL A 276 5.55 14.30 -3.14
N LEU A 277 5.97 13.04 -3.28
CA LEU A 277 6.26 12.39 -4.56
C LEU A 277 5.01 11.71 -5.14
N PRO A 278 4.53 12.09 -6.34
CA PRO A 278 3.37 11.45 -6.95
C PRO A 278 3.72 10.04 -7.46
N GLY A 279 2.72 9.15 -7.45
CA GLY A 279 2.83 7.83 -8.05
C GLY A 279 3.63 6.81 -7.24
N MET A 280 4.06 7.15 -6.04
CA MET A 280 4.73 6.22 -5.14
C MET A 280 3.73 5.60 -4.14
N THR A 281 3.94 4.33 -3.80
CA THR A 281 3.12 3.56 -2.88
C THR A 281 3.87 3.22 -1.59
N ALA A 282 3.13 2.84 -0.55
CA ALA A 282 3.71 2.38 0.72
C ALA A 282 4.67 1.20 0.53
N SER A 283 4.37 0.29 -0.41
CA SER A 283 5.26 -0.82 -0.76
C SER A 283 6.63 -0.35 -1.24
N GLN A 284 6.69 0.63 -2.14
CA GLN A 284 7.97 1.16 -2.65
C GLN A 284 8.77 1.87 -1.55
N ALA A 285 8.10 2.66 -0.71
CA ALA A 285 8.73 3.30 0.44
C ALA A 285 9.34 2.25 1.40
N THR A 286 8.63 1.14 1.61
CA THR A 286 9.12 0.03 2.44
C THR A 286 10.40 -0.59 1.87
N VAL A 287 10.48 -0.81 0.54
CA VAL A 287 11.71 -1.29 -0.12
C VAL A 287 12.88 -0.34 0.15
N LEU A 288 12.66 0.97 0.07
CA LEU A 288 13.71 1.96 0.35
C LEU A 288 14.17 1.91 1.81
N VAL A 289 13.25 1.80 2.76
CA VAL A 289 13.57 1.67 4.20
C VAL A 289 14.37 0.40 4.46
N MET A 290 13.94 -0.73 3.92
CA MET A 290 14.63 -2.01 4.07
C MET A 290 16.00 -2.00 3.42
N GLY A 291 16.12 -1.42 2.22
CA GLY A 291 17.39 -1.24 1.52
C GLY A 291 18.39 -0.40 2.33
N GLY A 292 17.94 0.72 2.88
CA GLY A 292 18.75 1.59 3.75
C GLY A 292 19.23 0.86 5.02
N ARG A 293 18.35 0.07 5.65
CA ARG A 293 18.70 -0.74 6.83
C ARG A 293 19.73 -1.81 6.50
N ASN A 294 19.61 -2.46 5.34
CA ASN A 294 20.60 -3.45 4.90
C ASN A 294 21.98 -2.84 4.68
N VAL A 295 22.05 -1.66 4.08
CA VAL A 295 23.31 -0.93 3.93
C VAL A 295 23.87 -0.57 5.31
N ALA A 296 23.06 -0.05 6.22
CA ALA A 296 23.49 0.30 7.57
C ALA A 296 23.97 -0.93 8.37
N ALA A 297 23.30 -2.07 8.26
CA ALA A 297 23.72 -3.33 8.89
C ALA A 297 25.08 -3.80 8.37
N LYS A 298 25.30 -3.78 7.04
CA LYS A 298 26.60 -4.13 6.41
C LYS A 298 27.73 -3.21 6.88
N VAL A 299 27.48 -1.90 6.96
CA VAL A 299 28.48 -0.93 7.48
C VAL A 299 28.84 -1.21 8.93
N GLN A 300 27.88 -1.74 9.75
CA GLN A 300 28.11 -2.11 11.13
C GLN A 300 28.70 -3.54 11.31
N GLY A 301 28.98 -4.25 10.23
CA GLY A 301 29.47 -5.64 10.28
C GLY A 301 28.42 -6.65 10.79
N LYS A 302 27.15 -6.29 10.74
CA LYS A 302 26.03 -7.16 11.11
C LYS A 302 25.47 -7.85 9.87
N GLU A 303 24.95 -9.06 10.04
CA GLU A 303 24.15 -9.66 8.99
C GLU A 303 22.94 -8.75 8.68
N GLY A 304 22.87 -8.28 7.45
CA GLY A 304 21.73 -7.50 6.98
C GLY A 304 20.50 -8.39 6.87
N TYR A 305 19.33 -7.75 6.89
CA TYR A 305 18.12 -8.43 6.44
C TYR A 305 18.38 -8.88 5.00
N GLY A 306 18.38 -10.18 4.74
CA GLY A 306 18.51 -10.68 3.38
C GLY A 306 17.42 -10.00 2.56
N MET A 307 17.76 -9.26 1.50
CA MET A 307 16.75 -8.79 0.53
C MET A 307 16.11 -9.98 -0.21
N ASP A 308 16.56 -11.17 0.08
CA ASP A 308 16.03 -12.45 -0.39
C ASP A 308 14.66 -12.82 0.22
N TRP A 309 14.15 -12.04 1.16
CA TRP A 309 12.82 -12.31 1.74
C TRP A 309 11.68 -12.32 0.69
N GLU A 310 11.83 -11.55 -0.40
CA GLU A 310 10.87 -11.53 -1.51
C GLU A 310 11.21 -12.59 -2.58
N THR A 311 12.49 -12.94 -2.69
CA THR A 311 13.01 -13.85 -3.72
C THR A 311 13.42 -15.22 -3.20
N ARG A 312 13.50 -15.46 -1.89
CA ARG A 312 13.55 -16.82 -1.36
C ARG A 312 12.21 -17.48 -1.64
N ARG A 313 12.24 -18.10 -2.74
CA ARG A 313 11.21 -18.71 -3.55
C ARG A 313 10.29 -19.54 -2.68
N LEU A 314 9.06 -19.10 -2.55
CA LEU A 314 7.93 -20.00 -2.43
C LEU A 314 7.94 -21.08 -3.57
N THR A 315 8.73 -20.84 -4.64
CA THR A 315 8.87 -21.73 -5.79
C THR A 315 10.00 -22.77 -5.65
N GLU A 316 10.89 -22.67 -4.69
CA GLU A 316 11.95 -23.69 -4.44
C GLU A 316 11.63 -24.64 -3.31
N LEU A 317 10.81 -24.20 -2.33
CA LEU A 317 10.32 -25.07 -1.28
C LEU A 317 8.86 -25.41 -1.60
N SER A 318 8.54 -26.68 -1.62
CA SER A 318 7.16 -27.15 -1.68
C SER A 318 6.42 -26.66 -0.42
N ASP A 319 5.10 -26.53 -0.50
CA ASP A 319 4.27 -26.20 0.67
C ASP A 319 4.54 -27.15 1.86
N ASP A 320 4.92 -28.39 1.58
CA ASP A 320 5.28 -29.40 2.59
C ASP A 320 6.63 -29.08 3.25
N GLU A 321 7.63 -28.62 2.52
CA GLU A 321 8.92 -28.19 3.09
C GLU A 321 8.79 -26.90 3.90
N LEU A 322 7.96 -25.95 3.45
CA LEU A 322 7.62 -24.74 4.21
C LEU A 322 6.88 -25.10 5.49
N LEU A 323 5.98 -26.10 5.44
CA LEU A 323 5.25 -26.60 6.58
C LEU A 323 6.18 -27.34 7.55
N GLU A 324 7.11 -28.17 7.07
CA GLU A 324 8.10 -28.87 7.91
C GLU A 324 9.03 -27.86 8.64
N ILE A 325 9.51 -26.85 7.97
CA ILE A 325 10.33 -25.78 8.60
C ILE A 325 9.50 -25.03 9.64
N ALA A 326 8.26 -24.68 9.31
CA ALA A 326 7.37 -23.97 10.23
C ALA A 326 6.98 -24.83 11.44
N VAL A 327 6.79 -26.12 11.27
CA VAL A 327 6.50 -27.09 12.36
C VAL A 327 7.73 -27.29 13.24
N ALA A 328 8.92 -27.45 12.66
CA ALA A 328 10.17 -27.59 13.39
C ALA A 328 10.47 -26.35 14.25
N GLU A 329 10.32 -25.14 13.69
CA GLU A 329 10.46 -23.87 14.44
C GLU A 329 9.39 -23.72 15.54
N ALA A 330 8.19 -24.26 15.31
CA ALA A 330 7.10 -24.19 16.28
C ALA A 330 7.27 -25.19 17.45
N GLU A 331 7.84 -26.38 17.19
CA GLU A 331 8.09 -27.40 18.21
C GLU A 331 9.27 -27.05 19.13
N GLU A 332 10.31 -26.40 18.60
CA GLU A 332 11.46 -25.97 19.38
C GLU A 332 11.22 -24.72 20.23
N GLY A 333 10.05 -24.04 20.09
CA GLY A 333 9.77 -22.77 20.79
C GLY A 333 10.74 -21.65 20.42
N TYR A 334 11.55 -21.88 19.39
CA TYR A 334 12.59 -20.98 18.91
C TYR A 334 12.01 -20.03 17.89
N GLU A 335 12.10 -18.72 18.17
CA GLU A 335 11.86 -17.70 17.17
C GLU A 335 13.08 -17.66 16.25
N GLY A 336 13.03 -18.38 15.14
CA GLY A 336 14.07 -18.34 14.14
C GLY A 336 14.35 -16.91 13.66
N PRO A 337 15.56 -16.60 13.20
CA PRO A 337 15.91 -15.28 12.65
C PRO A 337 14.94 -14.81 11.57
N GLN A 338 14.41 -15.74 10.77
CA GLN A 338 13.47 -15.46 9.69
C GLN A 338 12.12 -14.95 10.22
N THR A 339 11.54 -15.60 11.24
CA THR A 339 10.27 -15.17 11.85
C THR A 339 10.38 -13.75 12.42
N LYS A 340 11.50 -13.42 13.07
CA LYS A 340 11.74 -12.08 13.58
C LYS A 340 11.86 -11.04 12.47
N GLN A 341 12.51 -11.39 11.36
CA GLN A 341 12.62 -10.53 10.19
C GLN A 341 11.25 -10.27 9.56
N ASP A 342 10.43 -11.31 9.39
CA ASP A 342 9.09 -11.19 8.83
C ASP A 342 8.20 -10.27 9.66
N LEU A 343 8.22 -10.42 10.98
CA LEU A 343 7.47 -9.57 11.90
C LEU A 343 7.91 -8.11 11.83
N GLU A 344 9.21 -7.86 11.72
CA GLU A 344 9.73 -6.50 11.60
C GLU A 344 9.36 -5.87 10.25
N VAL A 345 9.41 -6.63 9.15
CA VAL A 345 8.95 -6.17 7.82
C VAL A 345 7.47 -5.81 7.86
N ILE A 346 6.64 -6.64 8.49
CA ILE A 346 5.21 -6.37 8.67
C ILE A 346 5.00 -5.04 9.43
N ALA A 347 5.73 -4.81 10.53
CA ALA A 347 5.61 -3.58 11.30
C ALA A 347 6.07 -2.34 10.50
N ILE A 348 7.19 -2.46 9.77
CA ILE A 348 7.73 -1.39 8.91
C ILE A 348 6.72 -1.01 7.82
N LEU A 349 6.21 -1.99 7.08
CA LEU A 349 5.24 -1.77 6.01
C LEU A 349 3.98 -1.07 6.55
N SER A 350 3.45 -1.58 7.67
CA SER A 350 2.24 -1.03 8.29
C SER A 350 2.48 0.40 8.80
N ALA A 351 3.68 0.69 9.33
CA ALA A 351 4.06 2.03 9.75
C ALA A 351 4.15 3.00 8.55
N VAL A 352 4.75 2.58 7.43
CA VAL A 352 4.81 3.38 6.19
C VAL A 352 3.40 3.68 5.71
N ASN A 353 2.55 2.64 5.58
CA ASN A 353 1.19 2.76 5.05
C ASN A 353 0.35 3.77 5.84
N THR A 354 0.37 3.68 7.16
CA THR A 354 -0.37 4.61 8.03
C THR A 354 0.25 6.02 8.01
N ALA A 355 1.58 6.13 8.02
CA ALA A 355 2.26 7.43 7.95
C ALA A 355 1.96 8.17 6.65
N VAL A 356 1.89 7.48 5.50
CA VAL A 356 1.48 8.07 4.21
C VAL A 356 0.13 8.74 4.36
N THR A 357 -0.86 8.09 4.95
CA THR A 357 -2.22 8.65 5.10
C THR A 357 -2.22 9.93 5.92
N VAL A 358 -1.49 9.96 7.04
CA VAL A 358 -1.35 11.17 7.88
C VAL A 358 -0.62 12.29 7.13
N MET A 359 0.48 11.96 6.47
CA MET A 359 1.31 12.95 5.78
C MET A 359 0.63 13.52 4.54
N VAL A 360 -0.13 12.71 3.79
CA VAL A 360 -0.91 13.19 2.64
C VAL A 360 -1.99 14.18 3.07
N LEU A 361 -2.63 13.98 4.23
CA LEU A 361 -3.51 14.99 4.83
C LEU A 361 -2.72 16.24 5.23
N GLY A 362 -1.56 16.09 5.87
CA GLY A 362 -0.67 17.21 6.23
C GLY A 362 -0.27 18.03 4.99
N PHE A 363 0.18 17.39 3.93
CA PHE A 363 0.58 18.08 2.69
C PHE A 363 -0.58 18.75 1.97
N LEU A 364 -1.81 18.25 2.09
CA LEU A 364 -2.99 18.93 1.57
C LEU A 364 -3.12 20.34 2.17
N TYR A 365 -2.84 20.49 3.47
CA TYR A 365 -2.91 21.78 4.15
C TYR A 365 -1.61 22.60 4.10
N ILE A 366 -0.45 21.97 3.91
CA ILE A 366 0.85 22.66 3.83
C ILE A 366 1.05 23.27 2.45
N ILE A 367 0.87 22.51 1.37
CA ILE A 367 1.15 22.94 -0.01
C ILE A 367 -0.10 23.03 -0.89
N GLY A 368 -1.29 22.77 -0.36
CA GLY A 368 -2.54 22.81 -1.10
C GLY A 368 -2.66 21.78 -2.23
N ARG A 369 -1.85 20.72 -2.23
CA ARG A 369 -1.81 19.68 -3.27
C ARG A 369 -2.36 18.37 -2.77
N SER A 370 -3.36 17.85 -3.46
CA SER A 370 -3.86 16.48 -3.22
C SER A 370 -2.88 15.45 -3.78
N ARG A 371 -2.64 14.36 -3.01
CA ARG A 371 -1.73 13.26 -3.37
C ARG A 371 -2.40 11.89 -3.40
N SER A 372 -3.69 11.85 -3.07
CA SER A 372 -4.52 10.65 -3.16
C SER A 372 -5.92 11.01 -3.68
N GLY A 373 -6.66 10.03 -4.17
CA GLY A 373 -8.06 10.24 -4.57
C GLY A 373 -8.92 10.76 -3.41
N ALA A 374 -8.66 10.30 -2.19
CA ALA A 374 -9.35 10.77 -1.00
C ALA A 374 -9.10 12.27 -0.73
N THR A 375 -7.85 12.71 -0.78
CA THR A 375 -7.52 14.14 -0.59
C THR A 375 -7.95 15.00 -1.77
N LEU A 376 -8.03 14.44 -2.99
CA LEU A 376 -8.61 15.13 -4.14
C LEU A 376 -10.10 15.37 -3.93
N ALA A 377 -10.85 14.36 -3.52
CA ALA A 377 -12.27 14.50 -3.20
C ALA A 377 -12.48 15.53 -2.08
N LEU A 378 -11.67 15.49 -1.02
CA LEU A 378 -11.70 16.51 0.03
C LEU A 378 -11.51 17.92 -0.54
N LYS A 379 -10.49 18.13 -1.37
CA LYS A 379 -10.20 19.43 -1.97
C LYS A 379 -11.31 19.95 -2.88
N MET A 380 -12.04 19.05 -3.54
CA MET A 380 -13.13 19.42 -4.45
C MET A 380 -14.43 19.81 -3.73
N MET A 381 -14.71 19.19 -2.56
CA MET A 381 -15.97 19.44 -1.84
C MET A 381 -15.82 20.34 -0.61
N TYR A 382 -14.61 20.46 -0.05
CA TYR A 382 -14.35 21.17 1.19
C TYR A 382 -13.34 22.28 0.98
N PRO A 383 -13.59 23.53 1.45
CA PRO A 383 -12.65 24.62 1.29
C PRO A 383 -11.38 24.34 2.11
N ILE A 384 -10.26 24.12 1.43
CA ILE A 384 -8.96 23.86 2.04
C ILE A 384 -8.18 25.17 2.11
N GLU A 385 -8.04 25.69 3.31
CA GLU A 385 -7.15 26.83 3.60
C GLU A 385 -5.74 26.30 3.89
N THR A 386 -4.76 26.76 3.12
CA THR A 386 -3.36 26.40 3.33
C THR A 386 -2.81 26.98 4.61
N TRP A 387 -2.01 26.20 5.33
CA TRP A 387 -1.38 26.59 6.59
C TRP A 387 -0.19 27.54 6.33
N ASN A 388 -0.49 28.82 6.10
CA ASN A 388 0.50 29.85 5.82
C ASN A 388 0.94 30.66 7.07
N SER A 389 0.18 30.56 8.16
CA SER A 389 0.47 31.27 9.41
C SER A 389 1.33 30.41 10.37
N SER A 390 1.72 30.98 11.50
CA SER A 390 2.42 30.27 12.57
C SER A 390 1.56 29.19 13.24
N GLN A 391 0.23 29.34 13.19
CA GLN A 391 -0.71 28.39 13.75
C GLN A 391 -1.38 27.57 12.65
N PRO A 392 -1.62 26.26 12.86
CA PRO A 392 -2.37 25.46 11.93
C PRO A 392 -3.81 25.93 11.79
N THR A 393 -4.43 25.71 10.63
CA THR A 393 -5.85 26.03 10.44
C THR A 393 -6.71 25.15 11.34
N ALA A 394 -7.83 25.71 11.84
CA ALA A 394 -8.73 24.99 12.74
C ALA A 394 -9.25 23.69 12.10
N ASP A 395 -9.54 23.71 10.80
CA ASP A 395 -10.01 22.55 10.07
C ASP A 395 -8.96 21.45 9.97
N PHE A 396 -7.71 21.79 9.74
CA PHE A 396 -6.60 20.83 9.78
C PHE A 396 -6.51 20.15 11.15
N VAL A 397 -6.56 20.94 12.24
CA VAL A 397 -6.50 20.40 13.60
C VAL A 397 -7.68 19.45 13.87
N ARG A 398 -8.90 19.80 13.44
CA ARG A 398 -10.09 18.97 13.60
C ARG A 398 -9.93 17.63 12.84
N LEU A 399 -9.55 17.67 11.56
CA LEU A 399 -9.38 16.48 10.77
C LEU A 399 -8.21 15.61 11.25
N LEU A 400 -7.13 16.22 11.74
CA LEU A 400 -6.03 15.52 12.37
C LEU A 400 -6.45 14.83 13.67
N ALA A 401 -7.28 15.51 14.50
CA ALA A 401 -7.85 14.89 15.71
C ALA A 401 -8.75 13.70 15.38
N VAL A 402 -9.59 13.81 14.34
CA VAL A 402 -10.41 12.70 13.84
C VAL A 402 -9.52 11.54 13.34
N THR A 403 -8.45 11.84 12.59
CA THR A 403 -7.46 10.85 12.13
C THR A 403 -6.84 10.09 13.31
N LEU A 404 -6.41 10.81 14.35
CA LEU A 404 -5.83 10.21 15.56
C LEU A 404 -6.84 9.34 16.31
N ALA A 405 -8.05 9.85 16.52
CA ALA A 405 -9.12 9.08 17.18
C ALA A 405 -9.46 7.81 16.40
N ALA A 406 -9.59 7.90 15.07
CA ALA A 406 -9.83 6.75 14.19
C ALA A 406 -8.71 5.71 14.29
N GLY A 407 -7.44 6.13 14.28
CA GLY A 407 -6.30 5.23 14.41
C GLY A 407 -6.21 4.56 15.79
N ILE A 408 -6.56 5.27 16.87
CA ILE A 408 -6.66 4.67 18.22
C ILE A 408 -7.77 3.60 18.24
N MET A 409 -8.93 3.89 17.64
CA MET A 409 -10.05 2.95 17.55
C MET A 409 -9.73 1.74 16.64
N ALA A 410 -8.92 1.93 15.61
CA ALA A 410 -8.57 0.87 14.66
C ALA A 410 -7.83 -0.30 15.33
N MET A 411 -7.02 -0.06 16.35
CA MET A 411 -6.24 -1.12 17.03
C MET A 411 -7.10 -2.23 17.65
N PRO A 412 -8.07 -1.93 18.55
CA PRO A 412 -8.95 -2.98 19.08
C PRO A 412 -9.81 -3.62 18.00
N ILE A 413 -10.26 -2.85 17.00
CA ILE A 413 -11.03 -3.35 15.88
C ILE A 413 -10.21 -4.36 15.08
N MET A 414 -8.94 -4.07 14.78
CA MET A 414 -8.05 -4.98 14.08
C MET A 414 -7.90 -6.32 14.81
N LYS A 415 -7.80 -6.31 16.13
CA LYS A 415 -7.77 -7.55 16.94
C LYS A 415 -9.09 -8.32 16.85
N ILE A 416 -10.23 -7.63 16.96
CA ILE A 416 -11.57 -8.26 16.91
C ILE A 416 -11.78 -8.89 15.53
N VAL A 417 -11.52 -8.13 14.48
CA VAL A 417 -11.68 -8.56 13.09
C VAL A 417 -10.70 -9.69 12.73
N GLY A 418 -9.43 -9.58 13.15
CA GLY A 418 -8.43 -10.62 12.95
C GLY A 418 -8.85 -11.95 13.59
N LYS A 419 -9.39 -11.91 14.84
CA LYS A 419 -9.97 -13.11 15.48
C LYS A 419 -11.14 -13.67 14.69
N GLY A 420 -12.04 -12.83 14.22
CA GLY A 420 -13.16 -13.22 13.37
C GLY A 420 -12.71 -13.91 12.09
N MET A 421 -11.70 -13.35 11.43
CA MET A 421 -11.15 -13.90 10.19
C MET A 421 -10.45 -15.25 10.42
N LEU A 422 -9.68 -15.41 11.49
CA LEU A 422 -9.08 -16.71 11.81
C LEU A 422 -10.12 -17.79 12.13
N ARG A 423 -11.22 -17.44 12.81
CA ARG A 423 -12.35 -18.36 13.01
C ARG A 423 -13.03 -18.73 11.69
N LEU A 424 -13.15 -17.77 10.78
CA LEU A 424 -13.72 -18.00 9.45
C LEU A 424 -12.82 -18.98 8.67
N HIS A 425 -11.49 -18.84 8.74
CA HIS A 425 -10.54 -19.78 8.16
C HIS A 425 -10.66 -21.20 8.71
N ALA A 426 -10.97 -21.34 10.00
CA ALA A 426 -11.19 -22.65 10.59
C ALA A 426 -12.52 -23.31 10.14
N ALA A 427 -13.50 -22.48 9.71
CA ALA A 427 -14.81 -22.93 9.31
C ALA A 427 -14.96 -23.13 7.79
N ILE A 428 -14.21 -22.39 6.98
CA ILE A 428 -14.32 -22.36 5.51
C ILE A 428 -12.95 -22.64 4.89
N PRO A 429 -12.85 -23.57 3.91
CA PRO A 429 -11.60 -23.81 3.20
C PRO A 429 -11.06 -22.52 2.55
N LEU A 430 -9.75 -22.30 2.63
CA LEU A 430 -9.09 -21.12 2.07
C LEU A 430 -9.41 -20.92 0.59
N GLN A 431 -9.46 -21.99 -0.18
CA GLN A 431 -9.81 -21.98 -1.61
C GLN A 431 -11.20 -21.38 -1.86
N SER A 432 -12.19 -21.71 -1.01
CA SER A 432 -13.55 -21.14 -1.12
C SER A 432 -13.55 -19.65 -0.79
N MET A 433 -12.79 -19.23 0.21
CA MET A 433 -12.64 -17.82 0.56
C MET A 433 -11.95 -17.05 -0.58
N VAL A 434 -10.87 -17.58 -1.13
CA VAL A 434 -10.14 -16.99 -2.28
C VAL A 434 -11.07 -16.85 -3.50
N MET A 435 -11.84 -17.87 -3.82
CA MET A 435 -12.82 -17.81 -4.93
C MET A 435 -13.90 -16.77 -4.65
N GLY A 436 -14.41 -16.69 -3.43
CA GLY A 436 -15.37 -15.65 -3.02
C GLY A 436 -14.82 -14.24 -3.22
N VAL A 437 -13.55 -14.01 -2.86
CA VAL A 437 -12.88 -12.70 -3.07
C VAL A 437 -12.70 -12.41 -4.56
N ILE A 438 -12.29 -13.40 -5.37
CA ILE A 438 -12.15 -13.23 -6.84
C ILE A 438 -13.49 -12.80 -7.45
N ILE A 439 -14.58 -13.51 -7.12
CA ILE A 439 -15.92 -13.20 -7.62
C ILE A 439 -16.34 -11.79 -7.16
N PHE A 440 -16.13 -11.48 -5.89
CA PHE A 440 -16.49 -10.19 -5.33
C PHE A 440 -15.73 -9.04 -6.01
N VAL A 441 -14.40 -9.13 -6.13
CA VAL A 441 -13.57 -8.09 -6.78
C VAL A 441 -13.95 -7.94 -8.25
N THR A 442 -14.18 -9.05 -8.96
CA THR A 442 -14.62 -9.03 -10.36
C THR A 442 -15.99 -8.35 -10.50
N GLY A 443 -16.92 -8.65 -9.61
CA GLY A 443 -18.23 -7.97 -9.55
C GLY A 443 -18.12 -6.47 -9.27
N LEU A 444 -17.25 -6.09 -8.31
CA LEU A 444 -16.99 -4.69 -7.99
C LEU A 444 -16.38 -3.92 -9.18
N VAL A 445 -15.44 -4.54 -9.89
CA VAL A 445 -14.85 -3.99 -11.11
C VAL A 445 -15.90 -3.79 -12.18
N TRP A 446 -16.78 -4.78 -12.39
CA TRP A 446 -17.86 -4.65 -13.36
C TRP A 446 -18.83 -3.52 -12.99
N LEU A 447 -19.24 -3.40 -11.74
CA LEU A 447 -20.12 -2.32 -11.26
C LEU A 447 -19.47 -0.93 -11.42
N SER A 448 -18.15 -0.83 -11.19
CA SER A 448 -17.47 0.47 -11.23
C SER A 448 -17.06 0.90 -12.64
N THR A 449 -16.68 -0.04 -13.52
CA THR A 449 -16.03 0.27 -14.82
C THR A 449 -16.54 -0.56 -16.00
N GLY A 450 -17.58 -1.34 -15.79
CA GLY A 450 -18.22 -2.14 -16.85
C GLY A 450 -17.31 -3.18 -17.49
N PHE A 451 -17.60 -3.53 -18.74
CA PHE A 451 -16.83 -4.54 -19.47
C PHE A 451 -15.41 -4.07 -19.83
N VAL A 452 -15.18 -2.77 -19.98
CA VAL A 452 -13.84 -2.21 -20.19
C VAL A 452 -12.95 -2.55 -18.99
N GLY A 453 -13.45 -2.35 -17.76
CA GLY A 453 -12.73 -2.71 -16.55
C GLY A 453 -12.47 -4.22 -16.43
N ILE A 454 -13.40 -5.07 -16.85
CA ILE A 454 -13.18 -6.53 -16.88
C ILE A 454 -12.03 -6.89 -17.84
N GLY A 455 -11.99 -6.29 -19.05
CA GLY A 455 -10.89 -6.46 -19.99
C GLY A 455 -9.54 -6.06 -19.39
N VAL A 456 -9.52 -4.89 -18.74
CA VAL A 456 -8.33 -4.39 -18.02
C VAL A 456 -7.93 -5.33 -16.87
N LEU A 457 -8.89 -5.83 -16.06
CA LEU A 457 -8.65 -6.80 -15.00
C LEU A 457 -7.98 -8.08 -15.52
N ILE A 458 -8.49 -8.62 -16.63
CA ILE A 458 -7.95 -9.85 -17.25
C ILE A 458 -6.50 -9.62 -17.71
N VAL A 459 -6.24 -8.55 -18.47
CA VAL A 459 -4.88 -8.22 -18.96
C VAL A 459 -3.93 -7.99 -17.79
N GLY A 460 -4.37 -7.23 -16.77
CA GLY A 460 -3.60 -7.02 -15.54
C GLY A 460 -3.28 -8.32 -14.82
N THR A 461 -4.25 -9.25 -14.74
CA THR A 461 -4.04 -10.57 -14.13
C THR A 461 -3.01 -11.40 -14.90
N ILE A 462 -3.08 -11.42 -16.23
CA ILE A 462 -2.08 -12.13 -17.07
C ILE A 462 -0.68 -11.57 -16.82
N LEU A 463 -0.53 -10.23 -16.80
CA LEU A 463 0.73 -9.59 -16.49
C LEU A 463 1.21 -9.91 -15.07
N GLY A 464 0.31 -9.90 -14.07
CA GLY A 464 0.63 -10.18 -12.67
C GLY A 464 1.05 -11.63 -12.40
N LEU A 465 0.68 -12.57 -13.25
CA LEU A 465 1.12 -13.97 -13.21
C LEU A 465 2.51 -14.20 -13.82
N MET A 466 3.07 -13.24 -14.56
CA MET A 466 4.38 -13.38 -15.21
C MET A 466 5.56 -13.37 -14.24
N PRO A 467 5.65 -12.41 -13.26
CA PRO A 467 6.82 -12.27 -12.40
C PRO A 467 7.21 -13.56 -11.65
N PRO A 468 6.29 -14.26 -10.94
CA PRO A 468 6.65 -15.49 -10.24
C PRO A 468 7.15 -16.60 -11.16
N ARG A 469 6.56 -16.69 -12.36
CA ARG A 469 6.94 -17.71 -13.36
C ARG A 469 8.30 -17.46 -13.99
N ILE A 470 8.73 -16.19 -14.05
CA ILE A 470 10.06 -15.77 -14.52
C ILE A 470 11.07 -15.81 -13.37
N GLY A 471 10.61 -15.74 -12.12
CA GLY A 471 11.44 -15.67 -10.92
C GLY A 471 11.85 -14.24 -10.53
N ILE A 472 11.18 -13.20 -11.04
CA ILE A 472 11.41 -11.79 -10.67
C ILE A 472 10.34 -11.30 -9.70
N ARG A 473 10.58 -10.15 -9.07
CA ARG A 473 9.66 -9.57 -8.09
C ARG A 473 8.42 -8.97 -8.74
N ARG A 474 7.26 -9.20 -8.14
CA ARG A 474 5.99 -8.55 -8.54
C ARG A 474 6.02 -7.02 -8.33
N SER A 475 6.83 -6.52 -7.40
CA SER A 475 6.96 -5.09 -7.12
C SER A 475 7.36 -4.27 -8.36
N HIS A 476 8.06 -4.87 -9.34
CA HIS A 476 8.35 -4.21 -10.62
C HIS A 476 7.10 -3.89 -11.45
N GLY A 477 5.96 -4.53 -11.16
CA GLY A 477 4.65 -4.17 -11.71
C GLY A 477 4.21 -2.73 -11.39
N MET A 478 4.85 -2.07 -10.40
CA MET A 478 4.60 -0.65 -10.11
C MET A 478 5.00 0.28 -11.28
N GLY A 479 5.67 -0.23 -12.29
CA GLY A 479 5.83 0.47 -13.58
C GLY A 479 4.51 0.99 -14.16
N ILE A 480 3.40 0.31 -13.87
CA ILE A 480 2.04 0.73 -14.29
C ILE A 480 1.69 2.18 -13.90
N ILE A 481 2.18 2.66 -12.77
CA ILE A 481 1.96 4.03 -12.30
C ILE A 481 3.17 4.91 -12.58
N LEU A 482 4.38 4.42 -12.29
CA LEU A 482 5.59 5.23 -12.37
C LEU A 482 5.93 5.67 -13.80
N VAL A 483 5.80 4.79 -14.79
CA VAL A 483 6.17 5.11 -16.18
C VAL A 483 5.26 6.18 -16.75
N PRO A 484 3.91 6.09 -16.69
CA PRO A 484 3.04 7.17 -17.19
C PRO A 484 3.30 8.50 -16.49
N ILE A 485 3.50 8.51 -15.17
CA ILE A 485 3.79 9.74 -14.42
C ILE A 485 5.15 10.32 -14.85
N MET A 486 6.18 9.49 -15.03
CA MET A 486 7.47 9.96 -15.54
C MET A 486 7.35 10.59 -16.92
N ILE A 487 6.66 9.94 -17.86
CA ILE A 487 6.43 10.48 -19.19
C ILE A 487 5.77 11.85 -19.10
N TYR A 488 4.69 11.97 -18.32
CA TYR A 488 3.96 13.21 -18.15
C TYR A 488 4.82 14.33 -17.53
N THR A 489 5.57 14.00 -16.47
CA THR A 489 6.41 14.99 -15.76
C THR A 489 7.64 15.39 -16.58
N PHE A 490 8.23 14.48 -17.39
CA PHE A 490 9.30 14.81 -18.33
C PHE A 490 8.79 15.73 -19.45
N ALA A 491 7.59 15.51 -19.99
CA ALA A 491 6.98 16.41 -20.96
C ALA A 491 6.80 17.83 -20.38
N GLN A 492 6.26 17.94 -19.15
CA GLN A 492 6.13 19.23 -18.47
C GLN A 492 7.49 19.92 -18.23
N MET A 493 8.52 19.14 -17.89
CA MET A 493 9.87 19.68 -17.70
C MET A 493 10.43 20.19 -19.04
N ALA A 494 10.26 19.45 -20.15
CA ALA A 494 10.70 19.85 -21.48
C ALA A 494 10.02 21.16 -21.93
N ASP A 495 8.69 21.30 -21.71
CA ASP A 495 7.95 22.53 -21.96
C ASP A 495 8.51 23.71 -21.16
N SER A 496 8.83 23.51 -19.87
CA SER A 496 9.35 24.56 -19.01
C SER A 496 10.73 25.07 -19.42
N PHE A 497 11.53 24.21 -20.06
CA PHE A 497 12.84 24.57 -20.62
C PHE A 497 12.81 25.02 -22.10
N GLY A 498 11.62 25.04 -22.71
CA GLY A 498 11.44 25.49 -24.10
C GLY A 498 12.00 24.49 -25.14
N PHE A 499 12.01 23.19 -24.82
CA PHE A 499 12.46 22.15 -25.74
C PHE A 499 11.33 21.62 -26.66
N ILE A 500 10.07 21.93 -26.37
CA ILE A 500 8.90 21.55 -27.18
C ILE A 500 7.98 22.76 -27.34
#